data_7f5eaf9888032fa0f9d1322d2672b966
#
_entry.id   7f5eaf9888032fa0f9d1322d2672b966
#
_cell.length_a   1.000
_cell.length_b   1.000
_cell.length_c   1.000
_cell.angle_alpha   90.00
_cell.angle_beta   90.00
_cell.angle_gamma   90.00
#
_symmetry.space_group_name_H-M   'P 1'
#
loop_
_entity.id
_entity.type
_entity.pdbx_description
1 polymer ?
#
loop_
_entity_poly.entity_id
_entity_poly.type
_entity_poly.pdbx_seq_one_letter_code
_entity_poly.pdbx_strand_id
1 'polypeptide(L)'
;MTGDEPSKEIKYIAENLPYRDFVTVGLLVNKLNLKNETKMKTLNNIVPDCWIYVQETSVKLGRIQIFNNWSPYMVEDPENTVWIGLEYFCAEGDDFWNLSDEECIKLATKELESMGVISSSEVLDSHREKIKKAYPAYFDTYAQMDELIKYLDTY
;
A
#
# COMPACT_ATOMS: atom_id res chain seq x y z
N MET A 1 6.28 -23.39 22.93
CA MET A 1 4.88 -23.80 22.77
C MET A 1 4.87 -25.33 22.71
N THR A 2 4.29 -25.98 23.71
CA THR A 2 4.16 -27.43 23.80
C THR A 2 2.68 -27.79 23.56
N GLY A 3 2.20 -27.46 22.39
CA GLY A 3 0.87 -27.91 21.97
C GLY A 3 0.99 -29.20 21.16
N ASP A 4 -0.08 -29.97 21.11
CA ASP A 4 -0.17 -31.11 20.21
C ASP A 4 0.01 -30.67 18.76
N GLU A 5 0.60 -31.53 17.93
CA GLU A 5 0.70 -31.24 16.50
C GLU A 5 -0.70 -31.02 15.91
N PRO A 6 -0.91 -29.93 15.10
CA PRO A 6 -2.19 -29.70 14.45
C PRO A 6 -2.55 -30.85 13.52
N SER A 7 -3.84 -31.14 13.41
CA SER A 7 -4.34 -32.12 12.46
C SER A 7 -3.93 -31.76 11.02
N LYS A 8 -3.96 -32.75 10.12
CA LYS A 8 -3.66 -32.49 8.68
C LYS A 8 -4.59 -31.46 8.08
N GLU A 9 -5.86 -31.42 8.52
CA GLU A 9 -6.87 -30.48 8.08
C GLU A 9 -6.52 -29.04 8.51
N ILE A 10 -6.17 -28.83 9.78
CA ILE A 10 -5.75 -27.52 10.31
C ILE A 10 -4.48 -27.05 9.62
N LYS A 11 -3.50 -27.93 9.39
CA LYS A 11 -2.30 -27.61 8.60
C LYS A 11 -2.67 -27.18 7.19
N TYR A 12 -3.56 -27.93 6.54
CA TYR A 12 -4.00 -27.60 5.18
C TYR A 12 -4.66 -26.23 5.09
N ILE A 13 -5.59 -25.92 6.02
CA ILE A 13 -6.24 -24.61 6.06
C ILE A 13 -5.20 -23.50 6.22
N ALA A 14 -4.30 -23.63 7.21
CA ALA A 14 -3.29 -22.60 7.52
C ALA A 14 -2.30 -22.36 6.37
N GLU A 15 -1.86 -23.44 5.70
CA GLU A 15 -0.88 -23.36 4.60
C GLU A 15 -1.49 -22.84 3.30
N ASN A 16 -2.80 -23.00 3.12
CA ASN A 16 -3.52 -22.62 1.90
C ASN A 16 -4.42 -21.39 2.07
N LEU A 17 -4.28 -20.62 3.15
CA LEU A 17 -4.97 -19.34 3.26
C LEU A 17 -4.57 -18.43 2.10
N PRO A 18 -5.54 -17.92 1.33
CA PRO A 18 -5.25 -17.04 0.22
C PRO A 18 -4.89 -15.64 0.72
N TYR A 19 -3.98 -15.02 0.01
CA TYR A 19 -3.52 -13.65 0.26
C TYR A 19 -3.52 -12.82 -1.02
N ARG A 20 -3.53 -11.52 -0.86
CA ARG A 20 -3.27 -10.56 -1.93
C ARG A 20 -1.89 -9.96 -1.71
N ASP A 21 -1.19 -9.81 -2.81
CA ASP A 21 0.07 -9.10 -2.86
C ASP A 21 -0.18 -7.66 -3.30
N PHE A 22 0.80 -6.79 -3.12
CA PHE A 22 0.83 -5.50 -3.78
C PHE A 22 2.27 -5.02 -4.01
N VAL A 23 2.42 -4.10 -4.92
CA VAL A 23 3.63 -3.31 -5.09
C VAL A 23 3.36 -1.92 -4.53
N THR A 24 4.28 -1.40 -3.75
CA THR A 24 4.25 0.01 -3.35
C THR A 24 5.38 0.77 -4.03
N VAL A 25 5.07 1.98 -4.48
CA VAL A 25 6.06 2.93 -4.98
C VAL A 25 6.06 4.13 -4.05
N GLY A 26 7.18 4.39 -3.39
CA GLY A 26 7.38 5.60 -2.62
C GLY A 26 7.93 6.71 -3.52
N LEU A 27 7.38 7.93 -3.39
CA LEU A 27 7.92 9.13 -4.02
C LEU A 27 8.11 10.21 -2.98
N LEU A 28 9.32 10.73 -2.88
CA LEU A 28 9.61 11.96 -2.16
C LEU A 28 9.43 13.13 -3.12
N VAL A 29 8.57 14.07 -2.78
CA VAL A 29 8.29 15.22 -3.63
C VAL A 29 8.44 16.53 -2.86
N ASN A 30 8.77 17.63 -3.55
CA ASN A 30 8.80 18.97 -2.93
C ASN A 30 7.43 19.37 -2.41
N LYS A 31 6.36 19.07 -3.15
CA LYS A 31 4.99 19.44 -2.79
C LYS A 31 3.97 18.62 -3.55
N LEU A 32 2.75 18.58 -3.02
CA LEU A 32 1.56 18.12 -3.71
C LEU A 32 0.83 19.31 -4.35
N ASN A 33 0.19 19.06 -5.48
CA ASN A 33 -0.73 20.03 -6.09
C ASN A 33 -2.11 20.04 -5.39
N LEU A 34 -2.39 18.99 -4.59
CA LEU A 34 -3.60 18.89 -3.77
C LEU A 34 -3.57 19.94 -2.67
N LYS A 35 -4.63 20.74 -2.58
CA LYS A 35 -4.76 21.80 -1.58
C LYS A 35 -5.62 21.35 -0.41
N ASN A 36 -5.24 21.77 0.79
CA ASN A 36 -6.08 21.61 1.96
C ASN A 36 -7.19 22.68 1.94
N GLU A 37 -8.39 22.29 1.56
CA GLU A 37 -9.58 23.16 1.55
C GLU A 37 -10.41 23.03 2.86
N THR A 38 -9.89 22.29 3.84
CA THR A 38 -10.55 22.04 5.11
C THR A 38 -10.14 23.06 6.19
N LYS A 39 -10.79 22.99 7.35
CA LYS A 39 -10.40 23.77 8.55
C LYS A 39 -9.31 23.08 9.38
N MET A 40 -8.94 21.86 9.01
CA MET A 40 -7.91 21.11 9.71
C MET A 40 -6.53 21.68 9.39
N LYS A 41 -5.74 21.94 10.41
CA LYS A 41 -4.36 22.40 10.24
C LYS A 41 -3.46 21.20 10.00
N THR A 42 -2.71 21.23 8.93
CA THR A 42 -1.66 20.26 8.59
C THR A 42 -0.34 20.97 8.42
N LEU A 43 0.76 20.22 8.52
CA LEU A 43 2.08 20.75 8.22
C LEU A 43 2.13 21.16 6.73
N ASN A 44 2.66 22.34 6.43
CA ASN A 44 2.70 22.90 5.07
C ASN A 44 1.35 22.99 4.34
N ASN A 45 0.25 22.96 5.08
CA ASN A 45 -1.08 23.04 4.52
C ASN A 45 -1.36 21.96 3.46
N ILE A 46 -0.73 20.78 3.58
CA ILE A 46 -1.03 19.63 2.72
C ILE A 46 -2.44 19.11 3.00
N VAL A 47 -3.04 18.45 2.03
CA VAL A 47 -4.35 17.78 2.20
C VAL A 47 -4.30 16.86 3.43
N PRO A 48 -5.32 16.89 4.33
CA PRO A 48 -5.24 16.24 5.65
C PRO A 48 -5.47 14.72 5.66
N ASP A 49 -5.59 14.10 4.49
CA ASP A 49 -5.86 12.69 4.37
C ASP A 49 -4.59 11.86 4.58
N CYS A 50 -4.67 10.82 5.40
CA CYS A 50 -3.60 9.81 5.52
C CYS A 50 -3.64 8.83 4.34
N TRP A 51 -4.87 8.50 3.88
CA TRP A 51 -5.17 7.62 2.76
C TRP A 51 -6.17 8.23 1.79
N ILE A 52 -5.89 8.09 0.52
CA ILE A 52 -6.80 8.48 -0.57
C ILE A 52 -7.00 7.25 -1.46
N TYR A 53 -8.24 6.77 -1.57
CA TYR A 53 -8.60 5.72 -2.51
C TYR A 53 -8.76 6.30 -3.91
N VAL A 54 -8.13 5.68 -4.89
CA VAL A 54 -8.20 6.08 -6.29
C VAL A 54 -9.22 5.18 -6.99
N GLN A 55 -10.31 5.79 -7.47
CA GLN A 55 -11.38 5.10 -8.20
C GLN A 55 -11.40 5.51 -9.69
N GLU A 56 -10.31 6.09 -10.15
CA GLU A 56 -10.14 6.50 -11.54
C GLU A 56 -9.76 5.27 -12.40
N THR A 57 -10.59 4.97 -13.39
CA THR A 57 -10.42 3.76 -14.22
C THR A 57 -9.30 3.87 -15.26
N SER A 58 -8.77 5.06 -15.49
CA SER A 58 -7.67 5.32 -16.41
C SER A 58 -6.28 5.00 -15.85
N VAL A 59 -6.18 4.75 -14.53
CA VAL A 59 -4.93 4.45 -13.82
C VAL A 59 -5.00 3.07 -13.15
N LYS A 60 -3.84 2.49 -12.88
CA LYS A 60 -3.70 1.25 -12.13
C LYS A 60 -3.56 1.49 -10.62
N LEU A 61 -3.21 2.70 -10.23
CA LEU A 61 -3.06 3.10 -8.83
C LEU A 61 -4.36 2.90 -8.06
N GLY A 62 -4.30 2.15 -6.96
CA GLY A 62 -5.46 1.88 -6.12
C GLY A 62 -5.56 2.78 -4.90
N ARG A 63 -4.42 3.23 -4.35
CA ARG A 63 -4.40 4.01 -3.11
C ARG A 63 -3.14 4.86 -3.00
N ILE A 64 -3.31 6.08 -2.47
CA ILE A 64 -2.21 6.99 -2.12
C ILE A 64 -2.15 7.07 -0.60
N GLN A 65 -0.96 6.97 -0.02
CA GLN A 65 -0.66 7.29 1.37
C GLN A 65 0.13 8.59 1.44
N ILE A 66 -0.14 9.43 2.45
CA ILE A 66 0.63 10.64 2.72
C ILE A 66 1.28 10.46 4.10
N PHE A 67 2.54 10.06 4.11
CA PHE A 67 3.25 9.67 5.33
C PHE A 67 3.44 10.83 6.31
N ASN A 68 3.55 12.06 5.85
CA ASN A 68 3.61 13.25 6.69
C ASN A 68 2.39 13.36 7.65
N ASN A 69 1.22 12.92 7.19
CA ASN A 69 -0.01 12.95 7.98
C ASN A 69 -0.13 11.76 8.96
N TRP A 70 0.56 10.67 8.71
CA TRP A 70 0.69 9.58 9.67
C TRP A 70 1.56 9.99 10.85
N SER A 71 2.74 10.52 10.56
CA SER A 71 3.65 11.04 11.55
C SER A 71 4.71 11.91 10.88
N PRO A 72 4.99 13.11 11.38
CA PRO A 72 6.08 13.95 10.85
C PRO A 72 7.45 13.30 11.01
N TYR A 73 7.60 12.35 11.93
CA TYR A 73 8.87 11.62 12.15
C TYR A 73 9.15 10.56 11.07
N MET A 74 8.23 10.31 10.16
CA MET A 74 8.43 9.40 9.00
C MET A 74 9.13 10.09 7.82
N VAL A 75 9.31 11.40 7.90
CA VAL A 75 9.90 12.23 6.83
C VAL A 75 11.04 13.06 7.42
N GLU A 76 12.20 13.05 6.77
CA GLU A 76 13.39 13.72 7.27
C GLU A 76 13.20 15.25 7.32
N ASP A 77 12.62 15.82 6.26
CA ASP A 77 12.29 17.25 6.18
C ASP A 77 10.79 17.45 5.90
N PRO A 78 9.93 17.25 6.92
CA PRO A 78 8.49 17.28 6.73
C PRO A 78 7.94 18.70 6.48
N GLU A 79 8.75 19.74 6.69
CA GLU A 79 8.36 21.13 6.42
C GLU A 79 8.53 21.51 4.94
N ASN A 80 9.43 20.86 4.22
CA ASN A 80 9.74 21.20 2.83
C ASN A 80 9.47 20.07 1.85
N THR A 81 9.23 18.85 2.33
CA THR A 81 9.00 17.68 1.47
C THR A 81 7.78 16.86 1.89
N VAL A 82 7.22 16.14 0.95
CA VAL A 82 6.12 15.21 1.19
C VAL A 82 6.55 13.82 0.71
N TRP A 83 6.46 12.83 1.60
CA TRP A 83 6.66 11.43 1.28
C TRP A 83 5.32 10.75 1.05
N ILE A 84 5.12 10.21 -0.14
CA ILE A 84 3.89 9.52 -0.53
C ILE A 84 4.16 8.07 -0.89
N GLY A 85 3.24 7.19 -0.54
CA GLY A 85 3.23 5.79 -0.92
C GLY A 85 2.09 5.48 -1.87
N LEU A 86 2.37 4.77 -2.94
CA LEU A 86 1.45 4.45 -4.02
C LEU A 86 1.26 2.95 -4.07
N GLU A 87 0.04 2.47 -3.84
CA GLU A 87 -0.24 1.04 -3.76
C GLU A 87 -0.92 0.52 -5.02
N TYR A 88 -0.30 -0.48 -5.61
CA TYR A 88 -0.76 -1.20 -6.80
C TYR A 88 -1.12 -2.62 -6.42
N PHE A 89 -2.41 -2.93 -6.42
CA PHE A 89 -2.89 -4.27 -6.10
C PHE A 89 -2.64 -5.20 -7.28
N CYS A 90 -1.86 -6.23 -7.06
CA CYS A 90 -1.46 -7.22 -8.05
C CYS A 90 -1.25 -8.58 -7.37
N ALA A 91 -0.94 -9.59 -8.15
CA ALA A 91 -0.48 -10.88 -7.67
C ALA A 91 0.95 -11.14 -8.12
N GLU A 92 1.67 -11.99 -7.40
CA GLU A 92 2.99 -12.47 -7.83
C GLU A 92 2.90 -13.11 -9.23
N GLY A 93 3.71 -12.61 -10.16
CA GLY A 93 3.72 -13.06 -11.55
C GLY A 93 2.88 -12.23 -12.52
N ASP A 94 2.06 -11.30 -12.05
CA ASP A 94 1.34 -10.36 -12.91
C ASP A 94 2.30 -9.48 -13.72
N ASP A 95 1.82 -8.93 -14.83
CA ASP A 95 2.59 -8.01 -15.67
C ASP A 95 3.13 -6.83 -14.86
N PHE A 96 2.30 -6.25 -13.97
CA PHE A 96 2.72 -5.15 -13.11
C PHE A 96 3.77 -5.58 -12.08
N TRP A 97 3.59 -6.75 -11.48
CA TRP A 97 4.56 -7.33 -10.54
C TRP A 97 5.94 -7.52 -11.17
N ASN A 98 5.98 -7.88 -12.46
CA ASN A 98 7.20 -8.17 -13.20
C ASN A 98 7.91 -6.95 -13.78
N LEU A 99 7.32 -5.75 -13.72
CA LEU A 99 8.00 -4.53 -14.14
C LEU A 99 9.29 -4.32 -13.36
N SER A 100 10.25 -3.66 -13.97
CA SER A 100 11.44 -3.16 -13.27
C SER A 100 11.08 -2.01 -12.32
N ASP A 101 12.00 -1.69 -11.40
CA ASP A 101 11.81 -0.56 -10.48
C ASP A 101 11.62 0.75 -11.25
N GLU A 102 12.44 0.98 -12.27
CA GLU A 102 12.37 2.16 -13.12
C GLU A 102 11.02 2.28 -13.84
N GLU A 103 10.51 1.17 -14.40
CA GLU A 103 9.22 1.15 -15.09
C GLU A 103 8.05 1.41 -14.13
N CYS A 104 8.09 0.81 -12.92
CA CYS A 104 7.08 1.07 -11.89
C CYS A 104 7.08 2.53 -11.45
N ILE A 105 8.26 3.09 -11.15
CA ILE A 105 8.40 4.48 -10.70
C ILE A 105 7.95 5.45 -11.79
N LYS A 106 8.34 5.20 -13.03
CA LYS A 106 7.91 6.00 -14.18
C LYS A 106 6.40 5.96 -14.39
N LEU A 107 5.79 4.77 -14.28
CA LEU A 107 4.35 4.63 -14.38
C LEU A 107 3.65 5.39 -13.25
N ALA A 108 4.08 5.20 -12.02
CA ALA A 108 3.54 5.84 -10.83
C ALA A 108 3.59 7.37 -10.92
N THR A 109 4.74 7.91 -11.30
CA THR A 109 4.92 9.37 -11.51
C THR A 109 3.96 9.89 -12.59
N LYS A 110 3.85 9.17 -13.72
CA LYS A 110 2.96 9.56 -14.83
C LYS A 110 1.49 9.52 -14.43
N GLU A 111 1.06 8.52 -13.66
CA GLU A 111 -0.33 8.42 -13.20
C GLU A 111 -0.68 9.57 -12.25
N LEU A 112 0.18 9.88 -11.26
CA LEU A 112 -0.02 11.01 -10.37
C LEU A 112 -0.05 12.35 -11.10
N GLU A 113 0.84 12.53 -12.08
CA GLU A 113 0.85 13.74 -12.91
C GLU A 113 -0.42 13.87 -13.73
N SER A 114 -0.90 12.77 -14.33
CA SER A 114 -2.14 12.75 -15.11
C SER A 114 -3.39 13.10 -14.29
N MET A 115 -3.38 12.72 -13.01
CA MET A 115 -4.44 13.06 -12.04
C MET A 115 -4.26 14.47 -11.44
N GLY A 116 -3.19 15.17 -11.76
CA GLY A 116 -2.90 16.50 -11.23
C GLY A 116 -2.44 16.51 -9.76
N VAL A 117 -2.04 15.37 -9.21
CA VAL A 117 -1.61 15.24 -7.80
C VAL A 117 -0.23 15.82 -7.57
N ILE A 118 0.69 15.60 -8.52
CA ILE A 118 2.06 16.14 -8.52
C ILE A 118 2.40 16.71 -9.90
N SER A 119 3.54 17.39 -9.98
CA SER A 119 4.28 17.60 -11.23
C SER A 119 5.51 16.69 -11.20
N SER A 120 5.82 16.02 -12.31
CA SER A 120 6.94 15.06 -12.36
C SER A 120 8.28 15.71 -12.03
N SER A 121 8.44 17.01 -12.29
CA SER A 121 9.62 17.80 -11.93
C SER A 121 9.81 18.02 -10.42
N GLU A 122 8.78 17.75 -9.61
CA GLU A 122 8.83 17.89 -8.15
C GLU A 122 9.32 16.61 -7.44
N VAL A 123 9.54 15.52 -8.17
CA VAL A 123 10.04 14.25 -7.62
C VAL A 123 11.53 14.39 -7.30
N LEU A 124 11.90 14.18 -6.03
CA LEU A 124 13.25 14.28 -5.50
C LEU A 124 13.92 12.91 -5.40
N ASP A 125 13.17 11.92 -4.94
CA ASP A 125 13.64 10.55 -4.72
C ASP A 125 12.48 9.55 -4.88
N SER A 126 12.82 8.29 -5.07
CA SER A 126 11.84 7.24 -5.31
C SER A 126 12.35 5.88 -4.86
N HIS A 127 11.42 5.02 -4.44
CA HIS A 127 11.70 3.64 -4.08
C HIS A 127 10.52 2.75 -4.45
N ARG A 128 10.80 1.49 -4.75
CA ARG A 128 9.77 0.48 -5.00
C ARG A 128 9.97 -0.74 -4.13
N GLU A 129 8.87 -1.26 -3.58
CA GLU A 129 8.87 -2.47 -2.77
C GLU A 129 7.75 -3.44 -3.20
N LYS A 130 8.03 -4.74 -3.17
CA LYS A 130 7.06 -5.82 -3.41
C LYS A 130 6.65 -6.45 -2.10
N ILE A 131 5.38 -6.39 -1.77
CA ILE A 131 4.84 -6.95 -0.53
C ILE A 131 4.03 -8.20 -0.84
N LYS A 132 4.58 -9.37 -0.50
CA LYS A 132 3.87 -10.63 -0.61
C LYS A 132 2.98 -10.86 0.61
N LYS A 133 1.83 -11.49 0.39
CA LYS A 133 0.87 -11.84 1.44
C LYS A 133 0.48 -10.64 2.31
N ALA A 134 0.27 -9.50 1.67
CA ALA A 134 -0.01 -8.24 2.35
C ALA A 134 -1.38 -8.23 3.05
N TYR A 135 -2.38 -8.84 2.41
CA TYR A 135 -3.74 -8.91 2.92
C TYR A 135 -4.32 -10.31 2.78
N PRO A 136 -5.06 -10.82 3.78
CA PRO A 136 -5.88 -12.01 3.60
C PRO A 136 -6.91 -11.78 2.49
N ALA A 137 -7.11 -12.77 1.66
CA ALA A 137 -8.18 -12.76 0.67
C ALA A 137 -9.34 -13.62 1.17
N TYR A 138 -10.54 -13.03 1.21
CA TYR A 138 -11.72 -13.60 1.87
C TYR A 138 -12.48 -14.58 0.96
N PHE A 139 -11.78 -15.57 0.41
CA PHE A 139 -12.34 -16.62 -0.42
C PHE A 139 -11.61 -17.97 -0.20
N ASP A 140 -12.07 -19.05 -0.85
CA ASP A 140 -11.50 -20.39 -0.80
C ASP A 140 -11.33 -20.89 0.66
N THR A 141 -10.14 -21.35 1.07
CA THR A 141 -9.88 -21.89 2.41
C THR A 141 -10.13 -20.89 3.55
N TYR A 142 -10.22 -19.59 3.26
CA TYR A 142 -10.65 -18.60 4.24
C TYR A 142 -12.06 -18.88 4.80
N ALA A 143 -12.94 -19.54 4.03
CA ALA A 143 -14.26 -19.97 4.51
C ALA A 143 -14.19 -20.97 5.67
N GLN A 144 -13.02 -21.58 5.89
CA GLN A 144 -12.75 -22.55 6.96
C GLN A 144 -11.98 -21.91 8.14
N MET A 145 -11.86 -20.58 8.17
CA MET A 145 -11.10 -19.86 9.22
C MET A 145 -11.60 -20.19 10.63
N ASP A 146 -12.90 -20.41 10.80
CA ASP A 146 -13.50 -20.76 12.10
C ASP A 146 -12.92 -22.05 12.70
N GLU A 147 -12.55 -23.02 11.88
CA GLU A 147 -11.91 -24.25 12.34
C GLU A 147 -10.48 -23.99 12.84
N LEU A 148 -9.77 -23.12 12.15
CA LEU A 148 -8.43 -22.68 12.58
C LEU A 148 -8.50 -21.91 13.89
N ILE A 149 -9.46 -20.97 14.02
CA ILE A 149 -9.67 -20.20 15.25
C ILE A 149 -10.01 -21.14 16.42
N LYS A 150 -10.97 -22.05 16.26
CA LYS A 150 -11.31 -23.04 17.32
C LYS A 150 -10.08 -23.83 17.76
N TYR A 151 -9.23 -24.25 16.81
CA TYR A 151 -7.99 -24.95 17.17
C TYR A 151 -7.07 -24.05 18.01
N LEU A 152 -6.87 -22.79 17.59
CA LEU A 152 -6.01 -21.85 18.32
C LEU A 152 -6.54 -21.50 19.72
N ASP A 153 -7.87 -21.45 19.89
CA ASP A 153 -8.53 -21.17 21.17
C ASP A 153 -8.34 -22.31 22.20
N THR A 154 -7.80 -23.47 21.79
CA THR A 154 -7.49 -24.59 22.71
C THR A 154 -6.14 -24.41 23.41
N TYR A 155 -5.35 -23.39 23.07
CA TYR A 155 -4.01 -23.09 23.61
C TYR A 155 -3.92 -21.69 24.21
#